data_4afa0a1e01947e1953758293d5810b7f
#
_entry.id   4afa0a1e01947e1953758293d5810b7f
#
_cell.length_a   1.000
_cell.length_b   1.000
_cell.length_c   1.000
_cell.angle_alpha   90.00
_cell.angle_beta   90.00
_cell.angle_gamma   90.00
#
_symmetry.space_group_name_H-M   'P 1'
#
loop_
_entity.id
_entity.type
_entity.pdbx_description
1 polymer ?
#
loop_
_entity_poly.entity_id
_entity_poly.type
_entity_poly.pdbx_seq_one_letter_code
_entity_poly.pdbx_strand_id
1 'polypeptide(L)'
;MTLQIPIRNVWLLQLYASSLYRSDGADLVAAEDNPEELPDLVARILADEVTVRLHTGLSVGIRQTTRAVTRVRGRINVLTSERHQLLSRGQISCTFDEIVTDTPANRLAKAALERAAALVPGQPRYRSLALQMGAAGVRGPSPSLGTASAMQRERLLGRDRKMIAAAELLLTLKIPTTTSGTKLLPLPCLGDPYLRNLFELATYGFYSHRLTPQGWDVQHGKRLYWDISYQSAGMEAVLPGMVLDIRLRHPDPSGAGPRQIVIDTKFTSVTKPNRFGSETLSSDYVYQIYAYLMSQDAHEVGTKSEGLMLHPVVGGNIDEEVVIQGHRIRFATVDLATDPKAMALQFLRAVQEFVPS
;
A
#
# COMPACT_ATOMS: atom_id res chain seq x y z
N MET A 1 -19.42 -15.27 -13.48
CA MET A 1 -19.96 -13.92 -13.27
C MET A 1 -18.83 -12.96 -13.16
N THR A 2 -18.85 -11.86 -13.93
CA THR A 2 -17.84 -10.81 -13.83
C THR A 2 -18.19 -9.97 -12.61
N LEU A 3 -17.31 -9.92 -11.63
CA LEU A 3 -17.47 -9.11 -10.42
C LEU A 3 -17.51 -7.63 -10.85
N GLN A 4 -18.56 -6.91 -10.54
CA GLN A 4 -18.67 -5.49 -10.86
C GLN A 4 -18.55 -4.67 -9.56
N ILE A 5 -17.39 -4.05 -9.36
CA ILE A 5 -17.14 -3.20 -8.20
C ILE A 5 -17.30 -1.73 -8.62
N PRO A 6 -18.04 -0.91 -7.87
CA PRO A 6 -18.08 0.53 -8.10
C PRO A 6 -16.68 1.13 -8.03
N ILE A 7 -16.34 2.04 -8.95
CA ILE A 7 -15.00 2.65 -8.99
C ILE A 7 -14.66 3.37 -7.68
N ARG A 8 -15.65 3.98 -7.04
CA ARG A 8 -15.50 4.63 -5.72
C ARG A 8 -14.98 3.66 -4.66
N ASN A 9 -15.42 2.39 -4.67
CA ASN A 9 -14.96 1.38 -3.73
C ASN A 9 -13.55 0.89 -4.07
N VAL A 10 -13.17 0.88 -5.35
CA VAL A 10 -11.78 0.64 -5.75
C VAL A 10 -10.88 1.78 -5.26
N TRP A 11 -11.30 3.02 -5.38
CA TRP A 11 -10.57 4.17 -4.83
C TRP A 11 -10.42 4.07 -3.31
N LEU A 12 -11.47 3.61 -2.62
CA LEU A 12 -11.43 3.41 -1.19
C LEU A 12 -10.43 2.30 -0.79
N LEU A 13 -10.40 1.19 -1.52
CA LEU A 13 -9.37 0.17 -1.33
C LEU A 13 -7.96 0.72 -1.60
N GLN A 14 -7.78 1.55 -2.64
CA GLN A 14 -6.51 2.21 -2.92
C GLN A 14 -6.11 3.19 -1.81
N LEU A 15 -7.09 3.91 -1.24
CA LEU A 15 -6.88 4.77 -0.08
C LEU A 15 -6.41 3.94 1.12
N TYR A 16 -7.12 2.89 1.48
CA TYR A 16 -6.76 2.01 2.61
C TYR A 16 -5.38 1.38 2.43
N ALA A 17 -5.03 0.95 1.21
CA ALA A 17 -3.71 0.40 0.90
C ALA A 17 -2.59 1.44 0.99
N SER A 18 -2.90 2.73 0.94
CA SER A 18 -1.90 3.80 0.88
C SER A 18 -1.21 4.03 2.22
N SER A 19 0.04 4.51 2.15
CA SER A 19 0.75 4.98 3.33
C SER A 19 0.16 6.29 3.88
N LEU A 20 -0.53 7.06 3.05
CA LEU A 20 -1.21 8.29 3.45
C LEU A 20 -2.32 8.00 4.47
N TYR A 21 -3.15 6.99 4.23
CA TYR A 21 -4.23 6.59 5.14
C TYR A 21 -3.69 6.13 6.51
N ARG A 22 -2.56 5.42 6.51
CA ARG A 22 -1.94 4.95 7.75
C ARG A 22 -1.31 6.07 8.58
N SER A 23 -0.81 7.14 7.95
CA SER A 23 -0.15 8.24 8.66
C SER A 23 -1.07 9.40 9.05
N ASP A 24 -2.06 9.71 8.22
CA ASP A 24 -2.89 10.92 8.31
C ASP A 24 -4.38 10.60 8.15
N GLY A 25 -4.82 9.40 8.48
CA GLY A 25 -6.16 8.90 8.21
C GLY A 25 -7.28 9.71 8.83
N ALA A 26 -7.04 10.45 9.92
CA ALA A 26 -8.07 11.29 10.54
C ALA A 26 -8.66 12.32 9.56
N ASP A 27 -7.81 12.95 8.74
CA ASP A 27 -8.23 13.91 7.71
C ASP A 27 -8.92 13.23 6.51
N LEU A 28 -8.72 11.90 6.36
CA LEU A 28 -9.21 11.10 5.25
C LEU A 28 -10.48 10.31 5.59
N VAL A 29 -10.90 10.26 6.85
CA VAL A 29 -12.15 9.59 7.26
C VAL A 29 -13.37 10.19 6.54
N ALA A 30 -13.37 11.49 6.28
CA ALA A 30 -14.43 12.13 5.50
C ALA A 30 -14.53 11.59 4.06
N ALA A 31 -13.43 11.08 3.49
CA ALA A 31 -13.44 10.45 2.17
C ALA A 31 -14.12 9.06 2.17
N GLU A 32 -14.25 8.42 3.33
CA GLU A 32 -15.05 7.19 3.45
C GLU A 32 -16.54 7.46 3.24
N ASP A 33 -16.99 8.64 3.63
CA ASP A 33 -18.38 9.07 3.45
C ASP A 33 -18.67 9.48 1.99
N ASN A 34 -17.69 10.10 1.34
CA ASN A 34 -17.78 10.60 -0.03
C ASN A 34 -16.55 10.18 -0.87
N PRO A 35 -16.38 8.88 -1.23
CA PRO A 35 -15.22 8.42 -1.98
C PRO A 35 -15.05 9.07 -3.36
N GLU A 36 -16.11 9.68 -3.90
CA GLU A 36 -16.08 10.40 -5.17
C GLU A 36 -15.23 11.68 -5.08
N GLU A 37 -15.11 12.26 -3.89
CA GLU A 37 -14.29 13.45 -3.62
C GLU A 37 -12.83 13.11 -3.30
N LEU A 38 -12.49 11.81 -3.21
CA LEU A 38 -11.15 11.36 -2.86
C LEU A 38 -10.04 11.93 -3.76
N PRO A 39 -10.18 11.97 -5.11
CA PRO A 39 -9.16 12.56 -5.96
C PRO A 39 -8.91 14.05 -5.65
N ASP A 40 -9.97 14.84 -5.39
CA ASP A 40 -9.83 16.25 -5.04
C ASP A 40 -9.20 16.44 -3.66
N LEU A 41 -9.61 15.65 -2.67
CA LEU A 41 -9.05 15.69 -1.34
C LEU A 41 -7.54 15.39 -1.33
N VAL A 42 -7.12 14.31 -2.01
CA VAL A 42 -5.71 13.93 -2.08
C VAL A 42 -4.90 14.96 -2.88
N ALA A 43 -5.49 15.54 -3.95
CA ALA A 43 -4.86 16.61 -4.72
C ALA A 43 -4.65 17.88 -3.88
N ARG A 44 -5.60 18.22 -3.02
CA ARG A 44 -5.45 19.35 -2.06
C ARG A 44 -4.33 19.09 -1.05
N ILE A 45 -4.30 17.90 -0.44
CA ILE A 45 -3.23 17.52 0.48
C ILE A 45 -1.86 17.65 -0.20
N LEU A 46 -1.71 17.10 -1.41
CA LEU A 46 -0.46 17.21 -2.16
C LEU A 46 -0.09 18.67 -2.45
N ALA A 47 -1.06 19.48 -2.88
CA ALA A 47 -0.83 20.88 -3.21
C ALA A 47 -0.39 21.71 -2.00
N ASP A 48 -0.96 21.43 -0.83
CA ASP A 48 -0.60 22.09 0.43
C ASP A 48 0.82 21.71 0.84
N GLU A 49 1.16 20.42 0.80
CA GLU A 49 2.52 19.93 1.08
C GLU A 49 3.55 20.54 0.12
N VAL A 50 3.28 20.56 -1.18
CA VAL A 50 4.19 21.15 -2.18
C VAL A 50 4.32 22.67 -1.97
N THR A 51 3.23 23.35 -1.63
CA THR A 51 3.28 24.80 -1.32
C THR A 51 4.23 25.07 -0.15
N VAL A 52 4.13 24.31 0.93
CA VAL A 52 5.06 24.42 2.07
C VAL A 52 6.51 24.18 1.61
N ARG A 53 6.77 23.15 0.77
CA ARG A 53 8.11 22.83 0.28
C ARG A 53 8.69 23.90 -0.66
N LEU A 54 7.87 24.52 -1.48
CA LEU A 54 8.32 25.62 -2.33
C LEU A 54 8.74 26.85 -1.51
N HIS A 55 8.09 27.09 -0.36
CA HIS A 55 8.46 28.20 0.54
C HIS A 55 9.65 27.88 1.46
N THR A 56 9.75 26.66 1.95
CA THR A 56 10.79 26.22 2.90
C THR A 56 12.02 25.61 2.24
N GLY A 57 11.98 25.40 0.93
CA GLY A 57 12.98 24.73 0.11
C GLY A 57 12.63 23.27 -0.18
N LEU A 58 12.68 22.92 -1.46
CA LEU A 58 12.55 21.54 -1.93
C LEU A 58 13.69 20.69 -1.38
N SER A 59 13.45 19.43 -1.17
CA SER A 59 14.48 18.47 -0.78
C SER A 59 15.52 18.34 -1.88
N VAL A 60 16.78 18.31 -1.46
CA VAL A 60 17.92 18.23 -2.37
C VAL A 60 18.55 16.85 -2.32
N GLY A 61 19.15 16.45 -3.43
CA GLY A 61 19.96 15.25 -3.56
C GLY A 61 21.35 15.60 -4.08
N ILE A 62 22.22 14.61 -4.10
CA ILE A 62 23.55 14.71 -4.68
C ILE A 62 23.55 13.95 -6.00
N ARG A 63 24.00 14.61 -7.05
CA ARG A 63 24.19 14.01 -8.37
C ARG A 63 25.62 14.19 -8.84
N GLN A 64 26.30 13.08 -9.12
CA GLN A 64 27.61 13.14 -9.74
C GLN A 64 27.46 13.61 -11.19
N THR A 65 28.17 14.68 -11.53
CA THR A 65 28.10 15.31 -12.85
C THR A 65 29.51 15.40 -13.45
N THR A 66 29.64 15.06 -14.73
CA THR A 66 30.85 15.25 -15.49
C THR A 66 30.63 16.30 -16.57
N ARG A 67 31.33 17.42 -16.48
CA ARG A 67 31.26 18.49 -17.49
C ARG A 67 32.54 19.29 -17.60
N ALA A 68 32.69 19.98 -18.73
CA ALA A 68 33.76 20.99 -18.92
C ALA A 68 33.46 22.22 -18.05
N VAL A 69 34.47 22.65 -17.27
CA VAL A 69 34.39 23.79 -16.36
C VAL A 69 35.63 24.67 -16.51
N THR A 70 35.53 25.96 -16.22
CA THR A 70 36.64 26.91 -16.28
C THR A 70 37.48 26.93 -14.98
N ARG A 71 36.97 26.35 -13.91
CA ARG A 71 37.68 26.17 -12.63
C ARG A 71 37.58 24.71 -12.21
N VAL A 72 38.69 24.13 -11.77
CA VAL A 72 38.75 22.75 -11.29
C VAL A 72 37.79 22.54 -10.13
N ARG A 73 36.96 21.49 -10.24
CA ARG A 73 36.04 21.03 -9.19
C ARG A 73 36.05 19.49 -9.14
N GLY A 74 36.29 18.95 -7.97
CA GLY A 74 36.28 17.48 -7.79
C GLY A 74 37.43 16.81 -8.55
N ARG A 75 37.16 15.70 -9.22
CA ARG A 75 38.15 14.87 -9.92
C ARG A 75 38.31 15.33 -11.38
N ILE A 76 39.54 15.56 -11.79
CA ILE A 76 39.89 15.92 -13.17
C ILE A 76 39.86 14.68 -14.06
N ASN A 77 39.24 14.78 -15.23
CA ASN A 77 39.28 13.80 -16.29
C ASN A 77 40.25 14.22 -17.38
N VAL A 78 41.54 13.92 -17.18
CA VAL A 78 42.64 14.35 -18.06
C VAL A 78 42.38 13.85 -19.50
N LEU A 79 42.15 12.56 -19.70
CA LEU A 79 41.93 11.95 -21.02
C LEU A 79 40.77 12.62 -21.79
N THR A 80 39.66 12.92 -21.10
CA THR A 80 38.53 13.61 -21.71
C THR A 80 38.89 15.06 -22.08
N SER A 81 39.65 15.74 -21.23
CA SER A 81 40.10 17.11 -21.47
C SER A 81 41.04 17.21 -22.69
N GLU A 82 41.97 16.29 -22.84
CA GLU A 82 42.90 16.21 -23.97
C GLU A 82 42.16 15.83 -25.26
N ARG A 83 41.33 14.75 -25.23
CA ARG A 83 40.56 14.26 -26.39
C ARG A 83 39.69 15.35 -27.00
N HIS A 84 39.10 16.21 -26.19
CA HIS A 84 38.23 17.32 -26.64
C HIS A 84 38.93 18.67 -26.73
N GLN A 85 40.26 18.68 -26.54
CA GLN A 85 41.09 19.92 -26.57
C GLN A 85 40.52 21.05 -25.69
N LEU A 86 40.03 20.70 -24.50
CA LEU A 86 39.35 21.65 -23.61
C LEU A 86 40.30 22.68 -23.05
N LEU A 87 41.55 22.31 -22.83
CA LEU A 87 42.59 23.22 -22.28
C LEU A 87 42.85 24.42 -23.20
N SER A 88 42.84 24.23 -24.53
CA SER A 88 42.98 25.32 -25.50
C SER A 88 41.82 26.33 -25.44
N ARG A 89 40.71 25.94 -24.84
CA ARG A 89 39.49 26.77 -24.63
C ARG A 89 39.39 27.30 -23.20
N GLY A 90 40.43 27.14 -22.40
CA GLY A 90 40.43 27.54 -20.99
C GLY A 90 39.46 26.71 -20.12
N GLN A 91 39.18 25.47 -20.52
CA GLN A 91 38.27 24.56 -19.83
C GLN A 91 38.94 23.24 -19.48
N ILE A 92 38.40 22.52 -18.51
CA ILE A 92 38.89 21.22 -18.10
C ILE A 92 37.69 20.34 -17.75
N SER A 93 37.71 19.07 -18.15
CA SER A 93 36.64 18.11 -17.77
C SER A 93 36.81 17.68 -16.32
N CYS A 94 35.78 17.88 -15.51
CA CYS A 94 35.77 17.49 -14.11
C CYS A 94 34.53 16.67 -13.78
N THR A 95 34.70 15.66 -12.92
CA THR A 95 33.64 14.95 -12.28
C THR A 95 33.50 15.42 -10.83
N PHE A 96 32.35 15.91 -10.47
CA PHE A 96 32.07 16.45 -9.13
C PHE A 96 30.63 16.22 -8.72
N ASP A 97 30.39 16.31 -7.43
CA ASP A 97 29.05 16.21 -6.86
C ASP A 97 28.36 17.57 -6.92
N GLU A 98 27.13 17.56 -7.43
CA GLU A 98 26.26 18.73 -7.55
C GLU A 98 24.99 18.52 -6.72
N ILE A 99 24.65 19.53 -5.92
CA ILE A 99 23.41 19.57 -5.18
C ILE A 99 22.28 19.91 -6.17
N VAL A 100 21.28 19.05 -6.25
CA VAL A 100 20.17 19.21 -7.19
C VAL A 100 18.83 19.08 -6.48
N THR A 101 17.86 19.88 -6.91
CA THR A 101 16.44 19.75 -6.51
C THR A 101 15.71 18.70 -7.34
N ASP A 102 16.29 18.24 -8.44
CA ASP A 102 15.73 17.24 -9.36
C ASP A 102 15.86 15.83 -8.78
N THR A 103 15.27 15.61 -7.60
CA THR A 103 15.25 14.33 -6.89
C THR A 103 14.07 13.47 -7.35
N PRO A 104 14.12 12.14 -7.20
CA PRO A 104 13.00 11.27 -7.50
C PRO A 104 11.71 11.65 -6.75
N ALA A 105 11.82 12.07 -5.47
CA ALA A 105 10.67 12.50 -4.67
C ALA A 105 10.01 13.76 -5.25
N ASN A 106 10.79 14.78 -5.62
CA ASN A 106 10.24 16.00 -6.21
C ASN A 106 9.66 15.76 -7.61
N ARG A 107 10.27 14.86 -8.41
CA ARG A 107 9.73 14.46 -9.72
C ARG A 107 8.39 13.75 -9.57
N LEU A 108 8.25 12.87 -8.56
CA LEU A 108 7.01 12.18 -8.27
C LEU A 108 5.90 13.18 -7.91
N ALA A 109 6.18 14.11 -6.99
CA ALA A 109 5.24 15.14 -6.58
C ALA A 109 4.79 16.02 -7.76
N LYS A 110 5.73 16.43 -8.63
CA LYS A 110 5.41 17.20 -9.84
C LYS A 110 4.49 16.42 -10.79
N ALA A 111 4.81 15.17 -11.08
CA ALA A 111 3.98 14.33 -11.95
C ALA A 111 2.58 14.11 -11.37
N ALA A 112 2.48 13.95 -10.05
CA ALA A 112 1.21 13.83 -9.37
C ALA A 112 0.37 15.13 -9.42
N LEU A 113 1.00 16.31 -9.35
CA LEU A 113 0.31 17.59 -9.58
C LEU A 113 -0.20 17.74 -11.01
N GLU A 114 0.58 17.32 -12.00
CA GLU A 114 0.15 17.28 -13.40
C GLU A 114 -1.04 16.33 -13.57
N ARG A 115 -1.01 15.18 -12.89
CA ARG A 115 -2.13 14.24 -12.85
C ARG A 115 -3.36 14.84 -12.14
N ALA A 116 -3.17 15.53 -11.00
CA ALA A 116 -4.24 16.21 -10.28
C ALA A 116 -4.94 17.25 -11.16
N ALA A 117 -4.20 18.02 -11.96
CA ALA A 117 -4.76 18.99 -12.90
C ALA A 117 -5.65 18.35 -13.98
N ALA A 118 -5.41 17.07 -14.31
CA ALA A 118 -6.25 16.30 -15.25
C ALA A 118 -7.45 15.65 -14.55
N LEU A 119 -7.31 15.22 -13.28
CA LEU A 119 -8.37 14.57 -12.51
C LEU A 119 -9.42 15.55 -12.00
N VAL A 120 -8.99 16.76 -11.62
CA VAL A 120 -9.82 17.80 -11.02
C VAL A 120 -9.80 19.04 -11.94
N PRO A 121 -10.57 19.01 -13.05
CA PRO A 121 -10.62 20.13 -13.97
C PRO A 121 -11.20 21.40 -13.29
N GLY A 122 -10.68 22.56 -13.67
CA GLY A 122 -11.12 23.85 -13.11
C GLY A 122 -10.28 24.35 -11.92
N GLN A 123 -9.27 23.60 -11.48
CA GLN A 123 -8.36 24.00 -10.39
C GLN A 123 -6.97 24.38 -10.97
N PRO A 124 -6.71 25.65 -11.30
CA PRO A 124 -5.44 26.08 -11.92
C PRO A 124 -4.25 25.93 -10.97
N ARG A 125 -4.49 25.83 -9.66
CA ARG A 125 -3.48 25.73 -8.61
C ARG A 125 -2.51 24.56 -8.86
N TYR A 126 -3.01 23.38 -9.22
CA TYR A 126 -2.19 22.18 -9.40
C TYR A 126 -1.18 22.33 -10.54
N ARG A 127 -1.65 22.87 -11.67
CA ARG A 127 -0.77 23.16 -12.82
C ARG A 127 0.25 24.25 -12.49
N SER A 128 -0.16 25.29 -11.78
CA SER A 128 0.75 26.37 -11.35
C SER A 128 1.86 25.84 -10.46
N LEU A 129 1.56 25.01 -9.47
CA LEU A 129 2.55 24.39 -8.59
C LEU A 129 3.50 23.47 -9.35
N ALA A 130 3.03 22.69 -10.31
CA ALA A 130 3.88 21.85 -11.17
C ALA A 130 4.87 22.69 -11.99
N LEU A 131 4.43 23.84 -12.53
CA LEU A 131 5.29 24.78 -13.24
C LEU A 131 6.33 25.43 -12.31
N GLN A 132 5.94 25.81 -11.09
CA GLN A 132 6.88 26.35 -10.09
C GLN A 132 7.94 25.32 -9.70
N MET A 133 7.58 24.04 -9.50
CA MET A 133 8.56 22.97 -9.28
C MET A 133 9.52 22.83 -10.48
N GLY A 134 9.01 22.94 -11.70
CA GLY A 134 9.83 22.95 -12.93
C GLY A 134 10.81 24.13 -12.97
N ALA A 135 10.37 25.31 -12.59
CA ALA A 135 11.21 26.50 -12.46
C ALA A 135 12.26 26.35 -11.35
N ALA A 136 11.92 25.67 -10.26
CA ALA A 136 12.84 25.33 -9.16
C ALA A 136 13.85 24.21 -9.52
N GLY A 137 13.83 23.70 -10.77
CA GLY A 137 14.82 22.77 -11.28
C GLY A 137 14.37 21.31 -11.38
N VAL A 138 13.12 20.98 -11.06
CA VAL A 138 12.58 19.63 -11.17
C VAL A 138 12.16 19.33 -12.62
N ARG A 139 13.05 18.68 -13.39
CA ARG A 139 12.90 18.52 -14.84
C ARG A 139 12.94 17.08 -15.33
N GLY A 140 13.44 16.15 -14.53
CA GLY A 140 13.56 14.75 -14.92
C GLY A 140 12.20 14.05 -15.04
N PRO A 141 12.16 12.86 -15.66
CA PRO A 141 10.95 12.06 -15.77
C PRO A 141 10.47 11.60 -14.39
N SER A 142 9.15 11.35 -14.29
CA SER A 142 8.58 10.72 -13.09
C SER A 142 9.21 9.34 -12.86
N PRO A 143 9.58 9.00 -11.63
CA PRO A 143 9.99 7.64 -11.31
C PRO A 143 8.81 6.68 -11.45
N SER A 144 9.12 5.38 -11.64
CA SER A 144 8.07 4.34 -11.59
C SER A 144 7.48 4.24 -10.19
N LEU A 145 6.24 3.76 -10.08
CA LEU A 145 5.58 3.55 -8.78
C LEU A 145 6.35 2.56 -7.90
N GLY A 146 6.98 1.54 -8.49
CA GLY A 146 7.86 0.62 -7.74
C GLY A 146 9.06 1.32 -7.11
N THR A 147 9.66 2.30 -7.81
CA THR A 147 10.74 3.14 -7.28
C THR A 147 10.22 4.05 -6.16
N ALA A 148 9.01 4.60 -6.31
CA ALA A 148 8.38 5.45 -5.30
C ALA A 148 8.14 4.68 -3.99
N SER A 149 7.61 3.47 -4.06
CA SER A 149 7.42 2.60 -2.90
C SER A 149 8.74 2.17 -2.24
N ALA A 150 9.82 2.05 -3.03
CA ALA A 150 11.16 1.82 -2.47
C ALA A 150 11.68 3.06 -1.73
N MET A 151 11.43 4.27 -2.25
CA MET A 151 11.79 5.53 -1.58
C MET A 151 11.11 5.71 -0.22
N GLN A 152 9.89 5.23 -0.05
CA GLN A 152 9.23 5.25 1.28
C GLN A 152 9.93 4.35 2.30
N ARG A 153 10.58 3.28 1.87
CA ARG A 153 11.35 2.36 2.72
C ARG A 153 12.74 2.90 3.04
N GLU A 154 13.32 3.72 2.17
CA GLU A 154 14.55 4.44 2.47
C GLU A 154 14.26 5.57 3.48
N ARG A 155 15.26 5.95 4.28
CA ARG A 155 15.17 7.06 5.27
C ARG A 155 15.02 8.42 4.56
N LEU A 156 13.91 8.61 3.86
CA LEU A 156 13.53 9.93 3.37
C LEU A 156 13.33 10.87 4.56
N LEU A 157 13.69 12.13 4.35
CA LEU A 157 13.44 13.17 5.34
C LEU A 157 11.97 13.10 5.77
N GLY A 158 11.70 12.93 7.06
CA GLY A 158 10.35 12.73 7.59
C GLY A 158 9.33 13.76 7.09
N ARG A 159 9.84 14.97 6.75
CA ARG A 159 9.05 16.06 6.18
C ARG A 159 8.43 15.76 4.82
N ASP A 160 9.03 14.92 3.96
CA ASP A 160 8.53 14.66 2.60
C ASP A 160 7.58 13.46 2.54
N ARG A 161 7.42 12.73 3.64
CA ARG A 161 6.64 11.49 3.69
C ARG A 161 5.19 11.68 3.25
N LYS A 162 4.52 12.72 3.77
CA LYS A 162 3.12 13.03 3.44
C LYS A 162 2.96 13.43 1.97
N MET A 163 3.87 14.27 1.46
CA MET A 163 3.91 14.69 0.06
C MET A 163 4.06 13.48 -0.88
N ILE A 164 4.99 12.58 -0.57
CA ILE A 164 5.24 11.38 -1.39
C ILE A 164 4.05 10.43 -1.33
N ALA A 165 3.47 10.20 -0.14
CA ALA A 165 2.31 9.34 0.03
C ALA A 165 1.08 9.85 -0.74
N ALA A 166 0.82 11.16 -0.70
CA ALA A 166 -0.26 11.77 -1.49
C ALA A 166 0.02 11.69 -2.99
N ALA A 167 1.26 11.90 -3.41
CA ALA A 167 1.65 11.80 -4.81
C ALA A 167 1.51 10.37 -5.35
N GLU A 168 1.94 9.36 -4.61
CA GLU A 168 1.76 7.95 -4.98
C GLU A 168 0.28 7.59 -5.13
N LEU A 169 -0.54 7.97 -4.16
CA LEU A 169 -1.97 7.68 -4.20
C LEU A 169 -2.61 8.31 -5.45
N LEU A 170 -2.36 9.59 -5.74
CA LEU A 170 -2.88 10.26 -6.93
C LEU A 170 -2.47 9.58 -8.26
N LEU A 171 -1.24 9.10 -8.33
CA LEU A 171 -0.75 8.41 -9.52
C LEU A 171 -1.33 6.99 -9.66
N THR A 172 -1.73 6.37 -8.56
CA THR A 172 -2.36 5.04 -8.57
C THR A 172 -3.86 5.07 -8.79
N LEU A 173 -4.54 6.18 -8.46
CA LEU A 173 -5.98 6.32 -8.66
C LEU A 173 -6.33 6.10 -10.14
N LYS A 174 -7.16 5.09 -10.41
CA LYS A 174 -7.66 4.81 -11.75
C LYS A 174 -8.66 5.89 -12.15
N ILE A 175 -8.49 6.48 -13.34
CA ILE A 175 -9.47 7.41 -13.88
C ILE A 175 -10.62 6.60 -14.49
N PRO A 176 -11.88 6.88 -14.12
CA PRO A 176 -13.00 6.45 -14.96
C PRO A 176 -12.89 7.14 -16.32
N THR A 177 -13.01 6.39 -17.39
CA THR A 177 -12.98 6.91 -18.76
C THR A 177 -14.19 7.81 -19.10
N THR A 178 -15.11 8.01 -18.13
CA THR A 178 -16.27 8.90 -18.26
C THR A 178 -16.80 9.32 -16.88
N THR A 179 -17.19 10.55 -16.79
CA THR A 179 -17.74 11.32 -15.68
C THR A 179 -18.86 10.63 -14.88
N SER A 180 -18.56 9.97 -13.82
CA SER A 180 -19.25 9.83 -12.52
C SER A 180 -18.81 8.55 -11.82
N GLY A 181 -18.50 8.65 -10.54
CA GLY A 181 -17.98 7.56 -9.69
C GLY A 181 -18.91 6.36 -9.48
N THR A 182 -20.10 6.39 -10.09
CA THR A 182 -21.09 5.30 -10.08
C THR A 182 -20.87 4.25 -11.18
N LYS A 183 -19.92 4.44 -12.10
CA LYS A 183 -19.65 3.42 -13.12
C LYS A 183 -18.96 2.21 -12.52
N LEU A 184 -19.56 1.06 -12.81
CA LEU A 184 -19.00 -0.24 -12.50
C LEU A 184 -17.79 -0.49 -13.42
N LEU A 185 -16.64 -0.76 -12.82
CA LEU A 185 -15.51 -1.31 -13.56
C LEU A 185 -15.78 -2.81 -13.77
N PRO A 186 -15.77 -3.29 -15.02
CA PRO A 186 -15.62 -4.72 -15.25
C PRO A 186 -14.25 -5.10 -14.72
N LEU A 187 -14.19 -5.74 -13.56
CA LEU A 187 -12.95 -6.30 -13.07
C LEU A 187 -12.59 -7.53 -13.90
N PRO A 188 -11.36 -7.63 -14.36
CA PRO A 188 -10.84 -8.90 -14.84
C PRO A 188 -10.96 -9.95 -13.73
N CYS A 189 -11.15 -11.17 -14.12
CA CYS A 189 -11.45 -12.37 -13.33
C CYS A 189 -10.93 -12.36 -11.88
N LEU A 190 -11.70 -12.94 -10.97
CA LEU A 190 -11.23 -13.44 -9.67
C LEU A 190 -9.88 -14.15 -9.90
N GLY A 191 -8.78 -13.59 -9.35
CA GLY A 191 -7.42 -14.08 -9.58
C GLY A 191 -6.44 -13.04 -10.17
N ASP A 192 -6.90 -11.82 -10.48
CA ASP A 192 -6.00 -10.74 -10.90
C ASP A 192 -4.98 -10.45 -9.78
N PRO A 193 -3.69 -10.63 -10.03
CA PRO A 193 -2.64 -10.39 -9.02
C PRO A 193 -2.65 -8.97 -8.46
N TYR A 194 -3.05 -7.98 -9.25
CA TYR A 194 -3.18 -6.60 -8.79
C TYR A 194 -4.27 -6.44 -7.74
N LEU A 195 -5.46 -6.99 -7.99
CA LEU A 195 -6.60 -6.87 -7.06
C LEU A 195 -6.38 -7.68 -5.79
N ARG A 196 -5.74 -8.84 -5.91
CA ARG A 196 -5.33 -9.64 -4.76
C ARG A 196 -4.41 -8.83 -3.84
N ASN A 197 -3.34 -8.28 -4.39
CA ASN A 197 -2.40 -7.46 -3.63
C ASN A 197 -3.06 -6.18 -3.09
N LEU A 198 -3.95 -5.55 -3.87
CA LEU A 198 -4.70 -4.38 -3.43
C LEU A 198 -5.60 -4.69 -2.24
N PHE A 199 -6.34 -5.80 -2.27
CA PHE A 199 -7.24 -6.20 -1.20
C PHE A 199 -6.46 -6.53 0.09
N GLU A 200 -5.36 -7.25 -0.03
CA GLU A 200 -4.45 -7.56 1.09
C GLU A 200 -3.91 -6.28 1.74
N LEU A 201 -3.33 -5.37 0.93
CA LEU A 201 -2.79 -4.10 1.42
C LEU A 201 -3.87 -3.17 1.98
N ALA A 202 -5.07 -3.15 1.38
CA ALA A 202 -6.20 -2.38 1.87
C ALA A 202 -6.67 -2.90 3.24
N THR A 203 -6.78 -4.21 3.39
CA THR A 203 -7.13 -4.85 4.66
C THR A 203 -6.10 -4.52 5.75
N TYR A 204 -4.81 -4.66 5.43
CA TYR A 204 -3.75 -4.27 6.35
C TYR A 204 -3.82 -2.79 6.74
N GLY A 205 -3.93 -1.89 5.77
CA GLY A 205 -3.96 -0.45 6.04
C GLY A 205 -5.20 -0.03 6.83
N PHE A 206 -6.36 -0.61 6.53
CA PHE A 206 -7.59 -0.39 7.26
C PHE A 206 -7.45 -0.79 8.74
N TYR A 207 -7.00 -2.00 9.02
CA TYR A 207 -6.81 -2.44 10.40
C TYR A 207 -5.70 -1.66 11.11
N SER A 208 -4.60 -1.34 10.42
CA SER A 208 -3.53 -0.52 10.98
C SER A 208 -4.05 0.84 11.43
N HIS A 209 -4.85 1.51 10.60
CA HIS A 209 -5.42 2.81 10.94
C HIS A 209 -6.47 2.73 12.06
N ARG A 210 -7.38 1.76 11.99
CA ARG A 210 -8.51 1.65 12.92
C ARG A 210 -8.16 1.03 14.26
N LEU A 211 -7.25 0.06 14.30
CA LEU A 211 -6.99 -0.74 15.50
C LEU A 211 -5.74 -0.30 16.26
N THR A 212 -4.71 0.25 15.58
CA THR A 212 -3.48 0.70 16.29
C THR A 212 -3.77 1.75 17.37
N PRO A 213 -4.66 2.76 17.16
CA PRO A 213 -5.03 3.69 18.25
C PRO A 213 -5.73 3.02 19.43
N GLN A 214 -6.29 1.82 19.24
CA GLN A 214 -6.94 1.02 20.28
C GLN A 214 -5.97 0.06 20.99
N GLY A 215 -4.66 0.15 20.70
CA GLY A 215 -3.63 -0.68 21.35
C GLY A 215 -3.28 -1.97 20.61
N TRP A 216 -3.82 -2.21 19.42
CA TRP A 216 -3.45 -3.37 18.60
C TRP A 216 -2.11 -3.17 17.90
N ASP A 217 -1.25 -4.18 17.94
CA ASP A 217 -0.09 -4.32 17.06
C ASP A 217 -0.54 -4.99 15.76
N VAL A 218 -0.42 -4.29 14.64
CA VAL A 218 -0.85 -4.72 13.31
C VAL A 218 0.37 -4.92 12.43
N GLN A 219 0.64 -6.15 12.02
CA GLN A 219 1.81 -6.51 11.22
C GLN A 219 1.39 -7.14 9.89
N HIS A 220 2.14 -6.80 8.82
CA HIS A 220 1.94 -7.31 7.45
C HIS A 220 3.16 -8.09 6.97
N GLY A 221 2.94 -9.17 6.22
CA GLY A 221 4.01 -9.93 5.59
C GLY A 221 4.95 -10.62 6.58
N LYS A 222 4.46 -11.03 7.76
CA LYS A 222 5.30 -11.65 8.77
C LYS A 222 5.72 -13.06 8.36
N ARG A 223 7.03 -13.31 8.32
CA ARG A 223 7.55 -14.66 8.16
C ARG A 223 7.28 -15.49 9.40
N LEU A 224 6.77 -16.69 9.18
CA LEU A 224 6.62 -17.71 10.20
C LEU A 224 7.64 -18.81 9.98
N TYR A 225 7.95 -19.55 11.04
CA TYR A 225 8.88 -20.64 11.01
C TYR A 225 8.15 -21.92 11.43
N TRP A 226 8.50 -23.02 10.76
CA TRP A 226 8.05 -24.34 11.17
C TRP A 226 8.73 -24.68 12.51
N ASP A 227 7.98 -25.26 13.44
CA ASP A 227 8.56 -25.84 14.65
C ASP A 227 9.19 -27.20 14.32
N ILE A 228 10.45 -27.16 13.93
CA ILE A 228 11.17 -28.32 13.38
C ILE A 228 11.96 -28.98 14.50
N SER A 229 11.52 -30.16 14.95
CA SER A 229 12.29 -30.98 15.91
C SER A 229 13.41 -31.79 15.23
N TYR A 230 13.28 -32.12 13.94
CA TYR A 230 14.28 -32.82 13.14
C TYR A 230 14.08 -32.52 11.65
N GLN A 231 15.19 -32.41 10.91
CA GLN A 231 15.16 -32.33 9.43
C GLN A 231 16.34 -33.05 8.83
N SER A 232 16.18 -33.68 7.65
CA SER A 232 17.24 -34.23 6.87
C SER A 232 18.07 -33.17 6.14
N ALA A 233 19.30 -33.46 5.75
CA ALA A 233 20.25 -32.50 5.18
C ALA A 233 19.76 -31.76 3.91
N GLY A 234 18.84 -32.33 3.14
CA GLY A 234 18.27 -31.67 1.94
C GLY A 234 16.99 -30.90 2.18
N MET A 235 16.38 -30.99 3.36
CA MET A 235 15.07 -30.44 3.62
C MET A 235 15.08 -28.89 3.66
N GLU A 236 16.16 -28.27 4.14
CA GLU A 236 16.29 -26.81 4.19
C GLU A 236 16.12 -26.13 2.82
N ALA A 237 16.59 -26.82 1.76
CA ALA A 237 16.52 -26.28 0.39
C ALA A 237 15.12 -26.39 -0.24
N VAL A 238 14.25 -27.27 0.25
CA VAL A 238 12.96 -27.59 -0.38
C VAL A 238 11.76 -27.30 0.51
N LEU A 239 11.95 -27.06 1.81
CA LEU A 239 10.86 -26.75 2.74
C LEU A 239 10.33 -25.35 2.44
N PRO A 240 9.04 -25.19 2.08
CA PRO A 240 8.49 -23.87 1.81
C PRO A 240 8.43 -23.03 3.08
N GLY A 241 8.81 -21.75 2.96
CA GLY A 241 8.58 -20.77 4.02
C GLY A 241 7.09 -20.45 4.17
N MET A 242 6.70 -20.03 5.34
CA MET A 242 5.35 -19.49 5.61
C MET A 242 5.42 -17.97 5.74
N VAL A 243 4.48 -17.28 5.12
CA VAL A 243 4.32 -15.83 5.27
C VAL A 243 2.85 -15.55 5.55
N LEU A 244 2.58 -14.83 6.65
CA LEU A 244 1.25 -14.34 6.97
C LEU A 244 0.97 -13.06 6.20
N ASP A 245 -0.25 -12.91 5.71
CA ASP A 245 -0.70 -11.64 5.17
C ASP A 245 -0.76 -10.60 6.28
N ILE A 246 -1.56 -10.83 7.33
CA ILE A 246 -1.74 -9.88 8.43
C ILE A 246 -1.78 -10.62 9.78
N ARG A 247 -1.15 -10.03 10.79
CA ARG A 247 -1.27 -10.42 12.19
C ARG A 247 -1.76 -9.25 13.03
N LEU A 248 -2.80 -9.47 13.83
CA LEU A 248 -3.29 -8.55 14.84
C LEU A 248 -2.97 -9.13 16.23
N ARG A 249 -2.43 -8.30 17.12
CA ARG A 249 -2.15 -8.69 18.49
C ARG A 249 -2.53 -7.57 19.45
N HIS A 250 -3.22 -7.91 20.51
CA HIS A 250 -3.52 -7.00 21.61
C HIS A 250 -3.24 -7.69 22.93
N PRO A 251 -2.61 -6.99 23.91
CA PRO A 251 -2.28 -7.61 25.20
C PRO A 251 -3.53 -7.96 26.02
N ASP A 252 -4.59 -7.15 25.91
CA ASP A 252 -5.83 -7.39 26.64
C ASP A 252 -6.97 -6.49 26.09
N PRO A 253 -7.67 -6.90 25.02
CA PRO A 253 -8.68 -6.04 24.38
C PRO A 253 -10.00 -5.96 25.17
N SER A 254 -10.31 -6.96 26.01
CA SER A 254 -11.59 -7.08 26.71
C SER A 254 -11.45 -7.34 28.22
N GLY A 255 -10.24 -7.30 28.77
CA GLY A 255 -9.98 -7.70 30.17
C GLY A 255 -9.93 -9.22 30.38
N ALA A 256 -9.93 -10.00 29.27
CA ALA A 256 -9.90 -11.47 29.32
C ALA A 256 -8.50 -12.05 29.03
N GLY A 257 -7.51 -11.18 28.80
CA GLY A 257 -6.13 -11.55 28.48
C GLY A 257 -5.75 -11.28 27.01
N PRO A 258 -4.56 -11.72 26.60
CA PRO A 258 -4.02 -11.41 25.28
C PRO A 258 -4.83 -12.09 24.18
N ARG A 259 -5.03 -11.37 23.07
CA ARG A 259 -5.71 -11.85 21.87
C ARG A 259 -4.81 -11.72 20.65
N GLN A 260 -4.74 -12.75 19.83
CA GLN A 260 -4.00 -12.76 18.57
C GLN A 260 -4.87 -13.31 17.45
N ILE A 261 -4.97 -12.58 16.33
CA ILE A 261 -5.70 -12.97 15.13
C ILE A 261 -4.73 -13.04 13.97
N VAL A 262 -4.71 -14.20 13.32
CA VAL A 262 -3.99 -14.44 12.07
C VAL A 262 -4.97 -14.31 10.92
N ILE A 263 -4.72 -13.39 10.00
CA ILE A 263 -5.59 -13.13 8.86
C ILE A 263 -4.88 -13.54 7.58
N ASP A 264 -5.56 -14.34 6.77
CA ASP A 264 -5.19 -14.66 5.40
C ASP A 264 -6.28 -14.10 4.47
N THR A 265 -5.84 -13.29 3.50
CA THR A 265 -6.74 -12.63 2.56
C THR A 265 -6.74 -13.37 1.22
N LYS A 266 -7.91 -13.61 0.68
CA LYS A 266 -8.05 -14.31 -0.61
C LYS A 266 -8.96 -13.53 -1.54
N PHE A 267 -8.48 -13.19 -2.72
CA PHE A 267 -9.29 -12.55 -3.76
C PHE A 267 -9.94 -13.61 -4.66
N THR A 268 -10.69 -14.53 -4.05
CA THR A 268 -11.39 -15.64 -4.70
C THR A 268 -12.70 -15.91 -3.99
N SER A 269 -13.62 -16.70 -4.59
CA SER A 269 -14.81 -17.17 -3.88
C SER A 269 -14.43 -17.97 -2.63
N VAL A 270 -15.15 -17.75 -1.54
CA VAL A 270 -15.02 -18.52 -0.28
C VAL A 270 -15.42 -19.97 -0.48
N THR A 271 -16.50 -20.17 -1.25
CA THR A 271 -17.07 -21.48 -1.52
C THR A 271 -16.75 -21.96 -2.93
N LYS A 272 -16.68 -23.27 -3.09
CA LYS A 272 -16.60 -23.97 -4.38
C LYS A 272 -17.72 -25.01 -4.45
N PRO A 273 -18.32 -25.25 -5.64
CA PRO A 273 -19.28 -26.32 -5.78
C PRO A 273 -18.62 -27.68 -5.53
N ASN A 274 -19.21 -28.49 -4.66
CA ASN A 274 -18.75 -29.85 -4.42
C ASN A 274 -19.30 -30.80 -5.50
N ARG A 275 -18.90 -32.09 -5.43
CA ARG A 275 -19.36 -33.13 -6.37
C ARG A 275 -20.86 -33.35 -6.36
N PHE A 276 -21.60 -32.90 -5.35
CA PHE A 276 -23.03 -33.06 -5.15
C PHE A 276 -23.82 -31.78 -5.44
N GLY A 277 -23.15 -30.72 -5.95
CA GLY A 277 -23.80 -29.44 -6.31
C GLY A 277 -24.05 -28.48 -5.14
N SER A 278 -23.67 -28.84 -3.92
CA SER A 278 -23.66 -27.92 -2.78
C SER A 278 -22.36 -27.14 -2.70
N GLU A 279 -22.46 -25.92 -2.19
CA GLU A 279 -21.27 -25.08 -1.97
C GLU A 279 -20.56 -25.47 -0.67
N THR A 280 -19.25 -25.61 -0.73
CA THR A 280 -18.39 -25.94 0.42
C THR A 280 -17.17 -25.03 0.47
N LEU A 281 -16.66 -24.78 1.67
CA LEU A 281 -15.37 -24.12 1.86
C LEU A 281 -14.25 -24.90 1.16
N SER A 282 -13.24 -24.20 0.64
CA SER A 282 -12.06 -24.87 0.10
C SER A 282 -11.25 -25.49 1.24
N SER A 283 -11.00 -26.79 1.20
CA SER A 283 -10.16 -27.48 2.18
C SER A 283 -8.74 -26.90 2.27
N ASP A 284 -8.20 -26.42 1.14
CA ASP A 284 -6.86 -25.81 1.10
C ASP A 284 -6.79 -24.58 2.02
N TYR A 285 -7.87 -23.79 2.10
CA TYR A 285 -7.93 -22.60 2.97
C TYR A 285 -7.96 -22.99 4.44
N VAL A 286 -8.73 -24.03 4.77
CA VAL A 286 -8.78 -24.56 6.15
C VAL A 286 -7.42 -25.09 6.58
N TYR A 287 -6.75 -25.86 5.71
CA TYR A 287 -5.41 -26.39 6.01
C TYR A 287 -4.36 -25.30 6.13
N GLN A 288 -4.40 -24.28 5.27
CA GLN A 288 -3.46 -23.18 5.30
C GLN A 288 -3.58 -22.37 6.60
N ILE A 289 -4.80 -21.92 6.94
CA ILE A 289 -4.99 -21.12 8.16
C ILE A 289 -4.66 -21.95 9.41
N TYR A 290 -5.02 -23.23 9.42
CA TYR A 290 -4.70 -24.12 10.53
C TYR A 290 -3.18 -24.30 10.71
N ALA A 291 -2.42 -24.48 9.62
CA ALA A 291 -0.97 -24.55 9.66
C ALA A 291 -0.34 -23.27 10.25
N TYR A 292 -0.89 -22.10 9.88
CA TYR A 292 -0.46 -20.83 10.45
C TYR A 292 -0.72 -20.76 11.96
N LEU A 293 -1.89 -21.16 12.42
CA LEU A 293 -2.25 -21.17 13.84
C LEU A 293 -1.33 -22.07 14.66
N MET A 294 -1.09 -23.29 14.19
CA MET A 294 -0.19 -24.24 14.85
C MET A 294 1.25 -23.72 14.97
N SER A 295 1.74 -23.01 13.93
CA SER A 295 3.09 -22.42 13.97
C SER A 295 3.19 -21.26 14.98
N GLN A 296 2.09 -20.59 15.32
CA GLN A 296 2.10 -19.49 16.29
C GLN A 296 2.04 -19.99 17.73
N ASP A 297 1.29 -21.03 18.00
CA ASP A 297 1.14 -21.62 19.35
C ASP A 297 2.45 -22.19 19.89
N ALA A 298 3.32 -22.71 19.00
CA ALA A 298 4.64 -23.23 19.38
C ALA A 298 5.57 -22.14 19.97
N HIS A 299 5.32 -20.88 19.66
CA HIS A 299 6.18 -19.76 20.06
C HIS A 299 5.61 -18.85 21.15
N GLU A 300 4.33 -18.97 21.50
CA GLU A 300 3.67 -18.11 22.50
C GLU A 300 2.86 -18.94 23.50
N VAL A 301 3.46 -19.19 24.66
CA VAL A 301 2.81 -19.93 25.76
C VAL A 301 1.64 -19.12 26.32
N GLY A 302 0.44 -19.69 26.28
CA GLY A 302 -0.72 -19.18 27.02
C GLY A 302 -1.79 -18.44 26.19
N THR A 303 -1.59 -18.20 24.88
CA THR A 303 -2.59 -17.56 24.02
C THR A 303 -2.87 -18.42 22.82
N LYS A 304 -4.12 -18.91 22.67
CA LYS A 304 -4.53 -19.56 21.43
C LYS A 304 -4.80 -18.52 20.37
N SER A 305 -4.11 -18.65 19.25
CA SER A 305 -4.32 -17.78 18.09
C SER A 305 -5.66 -18.08 17.40
N GLU A 306 -6.37 -17.05 16.99
CA GLU A 306 -7.57 -17.12 16.17
C GLU A 306 -7.20 -16.99 14.69
N GLY A 307 -7.96 -17.64 13.79
CA GLY A 307 -7.78 -17.55 12.34
C GLY A 307 -8.92 -16.79 11.69
N LEU A 308 -8.61 -15.91 10.76
CA LEU A 308 -9.59 -15.24 9.90
C LEU A 308 -9.22 -15.42 8.44
N MET A 309 -10.10 -16.08 7.68
CA MET A 309 -10.05 -16.09 6.21
C MET A 309 -10.98 -15.01 5.70
N LEU A 310 -10.40 -13.97 5.08
CA LEU A 310 -11.15 -12.79 4.61
C LEU A 310 -11.20 -12.76 3.09
N HIS A 311 -12.41 -12.76 2.54
CA HIS A 311 -12.65 -12.79 1.10
C HIS A 311 -13.48 -11.59 0.65
N PRO A 312 -13.26 -11.04 -0.55
CA PRO A 312 -14.20 -10.11 -1.16
C PRO A 312 -15.35 -10.86 -1.79
N VAL A 313 -16.52 -10.24 -1.76
CA VAL A 313 -17.73 -10.74 -2.43
C VAL A 313 -18.45 -9.58 -3.13
N VAL A 314 -19.38 -9.92 -4.00
CA VAL A 314 -20.35 -8.97 -4.57
C VAL A 314 -21.72 -9.60 -4.48
N GLY A 315 -22.62 -8.95 -3.72
CA GLY A 315 -24.00 -9.38 -3.59
C GLY A 315 -24.20 -10.65 -2.78
N GLY A 316 -23.42 -10.85 -1.74
CA GLY A 316 -23.54 -11.94 -0.79
C GLY A 316 -22.85 -11.61 0.52
N ASN A 317 -23.07 -12.42 1.53
CA ASN A 317 -22.32 -12.31 2.79
C ASN A 317 -22.19 -13.72 3.39
N ILE A 318 -20.95 -14.08 3.73
CA ILE A 318 -20.63 -15.26 4.53
C ILE A 318 -19.90 -14.73 5.76
N ASP A 319 -20.38 -15.16 6.91
CA ASP A 319 -19.76 -14.86 8.20
C ASP A 319 -20.01 -16.05 9.12
N GLU A 320 -19.11 -17.04 9.00
CA GLU A 320 -19.25 -18.34 9.67
C GLU A 320 -18.01 -18.66 10.48
N GLU A 321 -18.17 -19.33 11.59
CA GLU A 321 -17.10 -19.68 12.51
C GLU A 321 -17.12 -21.16 12.87
N VAL A 322 -15.93 -21.73 13.06
CA VAL A 322 -15.72 -23.08 13.58
C VAL A 322 -14.57 -23.10 14.59
N VAL A 323 -14.67 -23.96 15.59
CA VAL A 323 -13.59 -24.21 16.54
C VAL A 323 -12.98 -25.58 16.26
N ILE A 324 -11.70 -25.61 15.84
CA ILE A 324 -10.95 -26.84 15.55
C ILE A 324 -9.78 -26.93 16.53
N GLN A 325 -9.74 -27.99 17.33
CA GLN A 325 -8.70 -28.24 18.34
C GLN A 325 -8.47 -27.05 19.31
N GLY A 326 -9.53 -26.30 19.56
CA GLY A 326 -9.50 -25.13 20.43
C GLY A 326 -9.08 -23.83 19.75
N HIS A 327 -8.78 -23.84 18.46
CA HIS A 327 -8.58 -22.66 17.65
C HIS A 327 -9.89 -22.22 17.00
N ARG A 328 -10.24 -20.96 17.19
CA ARG A 328 -11.35 -20.32 16.51
C ARG A 328 -10.91 -19.96 15.10
N ILE A 329 -11.65 -20.38 14.09
CA ILE A 329 -11.41 -20.06 12.68
C ILE A 329 -12.69 -19.48 12.11
N ARG A 330 -12.60 -18.23 11.62
CA ARG A 330 -13.71 -17.51 11.01
C ARG A 330 -13.49 -17.33 9.51
N PHE A 331 -14.55 -17.51 8.74
CA PHE A 331 -14.63 -17.27 7.31
C PHE A 331 -15.58 -16.10 7.08
N ALA A 332 -15.05 -14.96 6.72
CA ALA A 332 -15.82 -13.75 6.54
C ALA A 332 -15.64 -13.17 5.15
N THR A 333 -16.67 -12.48 4.66
CA THR A 333 -16.63 -11.77 3.39
C THR A 333 -16.82 -10.28 3.60
N VAL A 334 -16.24 -9.50 2.67
CA VAL A 334 -16.46 -8.06 2.55
C VAL A 334 -17.11 -7.80 1.19
N ASP A 335 -18.30 -7.25 1.19
CA ASP A 335 -19.01 -6.91 -0.06
C ASP A 335 -18.45 -5.61 -0.65
N LEU A 336 -17.69 -5.77 -1.71
CA LEU A 336 -17.06 -4.65 -2.43
C LEU A 336 -18.04 -3.84 -3.30
N ALA A 337 -19.29 -4.28 -3.44
CA ALA A 337 -20.33 -3.54 -4.17
C ALA A 337 -21.24 -2.73 -3.24
N THR A 338 -21.15 -2.92 -1.94
CA THR A 338 -21.97 -2.24 -0.96
C THR A 338 -21.60 -0.78 -0.75
N ASP A 339 -22.37 -0.09 0.07
CA ASP A 339 -22.05 1.27 0.53
C ASP A 339 -20.71 1.30 1.29
N PRO A 340 -19.89 2.36 1.13
CA PRO A 340 -18.59 2.47 1.79
C PRO A 340 -18.60 2.29 3.31
N LYS A 341 -19.60 2.85 4.00
CA LYS A 341 -19.75 2.68 5.45
C LYS A 341 -20.06 1.24 5.84
N ALA A 342 -20.94 0.60 5.06
CA ALA A 342 -21.26 -0.80 5.27
C ALA A 342 -20.04 -1.70 5.02
N MET A 343 -19.22 -1.39 4.00
CA MET A 343 -17.97 -2.08 3.73
C MET A 343 -16.99 -1.94 4.90
N ALA A 344 -16.79 -0.73 5.42
CA ALA A 344 -15.93 -0.49 6.58
C ALA A 344 -16.42 -1.24 7.84
N LEU A 345 -17.73 -1.29 8.06
CA LEU A 345 -18.32 -2.06 9.16
C LEU A 345 -18.10 -3.56 9.01
N GLN A 346 -18.15 -4.11 7.79
CA GLN A 346 -17.86 -5.52 7.54
C GLN A 346 -16.39 -5.86 7.88
N PHE A 347 -15.42 -5.02 7.49
CA PHE A 347 -14.04 -5.18 7.92
C PHE A 347 -13.91 -5.21 9.45
N LEU A 348 -14.55 -4.28 10.16
CA LEU A 348 -14.49 -4.24 11.63
C LEU A 348 -15.15 -5.45 12.26
N ARG A 349 -16.32 -5.86 11.78
CA ARG A 349 -17.05 -7.04 12.30
C ARG A 349 -16.23 -8.33 12.17
N ALA A 350 -15.48 -8.47 11.07
CA ALA A 350 -14.69 -9.67 10.82
C ALA A 350 -13.65 -9.96 11.92
N VAL A 351 -13.17 -8.96 12.66
CA VAL A 351 -12.18 -9.09 13.75
C VAL A 351 -12.78 -8.94 15.16
N GLN A 352 -14.09 -8.59 15.25
CA GLN A 352 -14.80 -8.57 16.52
C GLN A 352 -15.13 -9.98 16.99
N GLU A 353 -15.50 -10.13 18.26
CA GLU A 353 -16.02 -11.42 18.74
C GLU A 353 -17.27 -11.82 17.94
N PHE A 354 -17.30 -13.08 17.54
CA PHE A 354 -18.44 -13.63 16.79
C PHE A 354 -19.64 -13.71 17.72
N VAL A 355 -20.70 -13.04 17.38
CA VAL A 355 -22.01 -13.18 18.05
C VAL A 355 -22.89 -13.95 17.07
N PRO A 356 -23.25 -15.22 17.38
CA PRO A 356 -24.18 -15.98 16.56
C PRO A 356 -25.49 -15.22 16.39
N SER A 357 -25.99 -15.15 15.17
CA SER A 357 -27.28 -14.53 14.83
C SER A 357 -28.46 -15.39 15.27
#